data_6eaad88bdf656a860b53beb3daa4b862
#
_entry.id   6eaad88bdf656a860b53beb3daa4b862
#
_cell.length_a   1.000
_cell.length_b   1.000
_cell.length_c   1.000
_cell.angle_alpha   90.00
_cell.angle_beta   90.00
_cell.angle_gamma   90.00
#
_symmetry.space_group_name_H-M   'P 1'
#
loop_
_entity.id
_entity.type
_entity.pdbx_description
1 polymer ?
#
loop_
_entity_poly.entity_id
_entity_poly.type
_entity_poly.pdbx_seq_one_letter_code
_entity_poly.pdbx_strand_id
1 'polypeptide(L)'
;MLGGSSQGRQLSIYVPSKSKEGKPLDHTQWKKVTMAFMTRLFGRCTAMPQLQGVWADESGTILDETVVIVYSYVDREKLSRHAEDVQSFLIGLGKSTQQAEVGFEYDGEFFTIQI
;
A
#
# COMPACT_ATOMS: atom_id res chain seq x y z
N MET A 1 -20.51 23.44 -3.47
CA MET A 1 -19.68 22.68 -4.42
C MET A 1 -20.55 21.55 -4.95
N LEU A 2 -20.54 21.14 -6.09
CA LEU A 2 -21.27 20.08 -6.83
C LEU A 2 -22.35 19.24 -6.10
N GLY A 3 -22.72 19.54 -4.86
CA GLY A 3 -23.74 18.80 -4.08
C GLY A 3 -23.28 17.42 -3.58
N GLY A 4 -22.01 17.08 -3.70
CA GLY A 4 -21.49 15.80 -3.26
C GLY A 4 -21.16 15.75 -1.77
N SER A 5 -21.07 14.54 -1.23
CA SER A 5 -20.65 14.30 0.15
C SER A 5 -19.24 13.68 0.14
N SER A 6 -18.40 14.12 1.08
CA SER A 6 -17.06 13.55 1.21
C SER A 6 -17.14 12.09 1.70
N GLN A 7 -16.37 11.22 1.07
CA GLN A 7 -16.23 9.81 1.48
C GLN A 7 -14.92 9.56 2.25
N GLY A 8 -14.21 10.62 2.62
CA GLY A 8 -12.96 10.54 3.35
C GLY A 8 -11.74 10.88 2.50
N ARG A 9 -10.58 10.48 2.99
CA ARG A 9 -9.28 10.73 2.36
C ARG A 9 -8.73 9.42 1.80
N GLN A 10 -7.87 9.53 0.81
CA GLN A 10 -7.29 8.35 0.17
C GLN A 10 -6.27 7.68 1.09
N LEU A 11 -6.52 6.40 1.38
CA LEU A 11 -5.57 5.49 2.02
C LEU A 11 -5.04 4.56 0.94
N SER A 12 -3.75 4.59 0.67
CA SER A 12 -3.13 3.80 -0.39
C SER A 12 -2.07 2.88 0.19
N ILE A 13 -2.08 1.61 -0.21
CA ILE A 13 -1.06 0.63 0.15
C ILE A 13 -0.24 0.31 -1.08
N TYR A 14 1.07 0.38 -0.96
CA TYR A 14 2.01 0.08 -2.04
C TYR A 14 2.37 -1.41 -1.98
N VAL A 15 1.90 -2.16 -2.97
CA VAL A 15 2.12 -3.61 -3.04
C VAL A 15 3.41 -3.87 -3.83
N PRO A 16 4.44 -4.46 -3.17
CA PRO A 16 5.73 -4.67 -3.83
C PRO A 16 5.67 -5.80 -4.86
N SER A 17 6.57 -5.74 -5.85
CA SER A 17 6.74 -6.78 -6.86
C SER A 17 7.97 -7.64 -6.65
N LYS A 18 8.87 -7.22 -5.77
CA LYS A 18 10.12 -7.92 -5.46
C LYS A 18 10.41 -7.86 -3.97
N SER A 19 11.12 -8.87 -3.45
CA SER A 19 11.64 -8.84 -2.10
C SER A 19 12.81 -7.85 -2.00
N LYS A 20 13.27 -7.57 -0.77
CA LYS A 20 14.45 -6.71 -0.54
C LYS A 20 15.71 -7.23 -1.21
N GLU A 21 15.76 -8.53 -1.53
CA GLU A 21 16.89 -9.15 -2.23
C GLU A 21 16.68 -9.23 -3.74
N GLY A 22 15.60 -8.61 -4.25
CA GLY A 22 15.29 -8.57 -5.67
C GLY A 22 14.61 -9.81 -6.22
N LYS A 23 14.15 -10.73 -5.38
CA LYS A 23 13.42 -11.91 -5.81
C LYS A 23 12.00 -11.54 -6.23
N PRO A 24 11.54 -11.99 -7.42
CA PRO A 24 10.18 -11.72 -7.86
C PRO A 24 9.14 -12.30 -6.90
N LEU A 25 8.05 -11.57 -6.71
CA LEU A 25 6.90 -11.99 -5.92
C LEU A 25 5.74 -12.31 -6.85
N ASP A 26 4.79 -13.10 -6.37
CA ASP A 26 3.50 -13.25 -7.04
C ASP A 26 2.69 -11.97 -6.83
N HIS A 27 2.96 -10.98 -7.67
CA HIS A 27 2.39 -9.63 -7.54
C HIS A 27 0.86 -9.63 -7.65
N THR A 28 0.32 -10.48 -8.52
CA THR A 28 -1.13 -10.64 -8.68
C THR A 28 -1.77 -11.16 -7.41
N GLN A 29 -1.15 -12.13 -6.76
CA GLN A 29 -1.65 -12.70 -5.51
C GLN A 29 -1.63 -11.68 -4.38
N TRP A 30 -0.54 -10.96 -4.22
CA TRP A 30 -0.43 -9.94 -3.17
C TRP A 30 -1.36 -8.76 -3.39
N LYS A 31 -1.61 -8.39 -4.66
CA LYS A 31 -2.64 -7.42 -5.00
C LYS A 31 -4.01 -7.89 -4.55
N LYS A 32 -4.37 -9.14 -4.83
CA LYS A 32 -5.66 -9.71 -4.42
C LYS A 32 -5.82 -9.76 -2.90
N VAL A 33 -4.78 -10.16 -2.18
CA VAL A 33 -4.77 -10.19 -0.71
C VAL A 33 -5.02 -8.80 -0.15
N THR A 34 -4.34 -7.80 -0.69
CA THR A 34 -4.48 -6.40 -0.25
C THR A 34 -5.87 -5.85 -0.56
N MET A 35 -6.40 -6.14 -1.74
CA MET A 35 -7.75 -5.72 -2.13
C MET A 35 -8.81 -6.35 -1.22
N ALA A 36 -8.67 -7.64 -0.90
CA ALA A 36 -9.59 -8.32 0.00
C ALA A 36 -9.58 -7.69 1.39
N PHE A 37 -8.40 -7.39 1.91
CA PHE A 37 -8.24 -6.72 3.20
C PHE A 37 -8.94 -5.35 3.21
N MET A 38 -8.62 -4.51 2.23
CA MET A 38 -9.17 -3.15 2.15
C MET A 38 -10.69 -3.17 1.99
N THR A 39 -11.21 -4.07 1.15
CA THR A 39 -12.66 -4.19 0.93
C THR A 39 -13.37 -4.65 2.19
N ARG A 40 -12.78 -5.58 2.93
CA ARG A 40 -13.38 -6.09 4.17
C ARG A 40 -13.50 -5.00 5.23
N LEU A 41 -12.47 -4.16 5.37
CA LEU A 41 -12.48 -3.10 6.38
C LEU A 41 -13.29 -1.87 5.95
N PHE A 42 -13.18 -1.48 4.68
CA PHE A 42 -13.66 -0.18 4.21
C PHE A 42 -14.79 -0.28 3.19
N GLY A 43 -15.19 -1.48 2.81
CA GLY A 43 -16.35 -1.71 1.95
C GLY A 43 -16.06 -1.66 0.46
N ARG A 44 -14.93 -1.09 0.06
CA ARG A 44 -14.53 -0.99 -1.35
C ARG A 44 -13.04 -0.68 -1.46
N CYS A 45 -12.48 -0.95 -2.62
CA CYS A 45 -11.13 -0.50 -2.95
C CYS A 45 -10.97 -0.44 -4.46
N THR A 46 -9.91 0.22 -4.90
CA THR A 46 -9.50 0.29 -6.30
C THR A 46 -8.02 -0.04 -6.37
N ALA A 47 -7.63 -0.81 -7.37
CA ALA A 47 -6.22 -1.06 -7.66
C ALA A 47 -5.84 -0.28 -8.92
N MET A 48 -4.73 0.45 -8.85
CA MET A 48 -4.17 1.11 -10.02
C MET A 48 -3.50 0.06 -10.90
N PRO A 49 -3.40 0.30 -12.22
CA PRO A 49 -2.54 -0.54 -13.07
C PRO A 49 -1.12 -0.56 -12.55
N GLN A 50 -0.32 -1.53 -12.98
CA GLN A 50 1.09 -1.58 -12.63
C GLN A 50 1.78 -0.26 -13.00
N LEU A 51 2.52 0.29 -12.04
CA LEU A 51 3.27 1.52 -12.21
C LEU A 51 4.76 1.22 -12.12
N GLN A 52 5.57 1.98 -12.86
CA GLN A 52 7.01 1.89 -12.76
C GLN A 52 7.49 2.86 -11.70
N GLY A 53 8.26 2.37 -10.73
CA GLY A 53 8.96 3.18 -9.76
C GLY A 53 10.46 3.12 -10.02
N VAL A 54 11.16 4.17 -9.65
CA VAL A 54 12.61 4.25 -9.78
C VAL A 54 13.16 4.84 -8.50
N TRP A 55 14.21 4.25 -7.95
CA TRP A 55 14.86 4.78 -6.77
C TRP A 55 16.37 4.54 -6.83
N ALA A 56 17.11 5.34 -6.08
CA ALA A 56 18.56 5.22 -6.00
C ALA A 56 18.95 4.60 -4.66
N ASP A 57 19.85 3.63 -4.70
CA ASP A 57 20.41 3.06 -3.48
C ASP A 57 21.51 3.97 -2.91
N GLU A 58 22.13 3.57 -1.80
CA GLU A 58 23.17 4.35 -1.13
C GLU A 58 24.38 4.61 -2.01
N SER A 59 24.66 3.73 -2.97
CA SER A 59 25.76 3.89 -3.92
C SER A 59 25.43 4.80 -5.09
N GLY A 60 24.17 5.24 -5.21
CA GLY A 60 23.69 6.01 -6.34
C GLY A 60 23.24 5.19 -7.53
N THR A 61 23.23 3.86 -7.40
CA THR A 61 22.70 2.98 -8.45
C THR A 61 21.21 3.14 -8.57
N ILE A 62 20.72 3.33 -9.80
CA ILE A 62 19.30 3.48 -10.08
C ILE A 62 18.67 2.08 -10.23
N LEU A 63 17.61 1.85 -9.47
CA LEU A 63 16.90 0.58 -9.47
C LEU A 63 15.45 0.79 -9.92
N ASP A 64 15.00 -0.08 -10.81
CA ASP A 64 13.61 -0.09 -11.29
C ASP A 64 12.77 -1.01 -10.43
N GLU A 65 11.54 -0.61 -10.18
CA GLU A 65 10.57 -1.40 -9.46
C GLU A 65 9.20 -1.25 -10.10
N THR A 66 8.47 -2.35 -10.20
CA THR A 66 7.06 -2.32 -10.55
C THR A 66 6.25 -2.32 -9.26
N VAL A 67 5.30 -1.43 -9.15
CA VAL A 67 4.46 -1.30 -7.96
C VAL A 67 2.98 -1.28 -8.36
N VAL A 68 2.13 -1.84 -7.52
CA VAL A 68 0.67 -1.70 -7.61
C VAL A 68 0.20 -0.96 -6.37
N ILE A 69 -0.62 0.04 -6.58
CA ILE A 69 -1.21 0.82 -5.49
C ILE A 69 -2.68 0.40 -5.36
N VAL A 70 -3.04 -0.05 -4.17
CA VAL A 70 -4.42 -0.38 -3.81
C VAL A 70 -4.93 0.68 -2.86
N TYR A 71 -6.04 1.32 -3.16
CA TYR A 71 -6.53 2.42 -2.32
C TYR A 71 -8.02 2.36 -2.06
N SER A 72 -8.42 3.03 -0.99
CA SER A 72 -9.80 3.27 -0.62
C SER A 72 -9.89 4.67 0.00
N TYR A 73 -11.10 5.23 0.04
CA TYR A 73 -11.34 6.50 0.72
C TYR A 73 -11.88 6.23 2.12
N VAL A 74 -11.20 6.76 3.12
CA VAL A 74 -11.45 6.46 4.52
C VAL A 74 -11.37 7.76 5.34
N ASP A 75 -12.41 8.07 6.13
CA ASP A 75 -12.30 9.21 7.03
C ASP A 75 -11.39 8.88 8.23
N ARG A 76 -10.93 9.93 8.92
CA ARG A 76 -9.97 9.78 10.02
C ARG A 76 -10.51 8.95 11.16
N GLU A 77 -11.78 9.08 11.47
CA GLU A 77 -12.41 8.33 12.55
C GLU A 77 -12.40 6.82 12.23
N LYS A 78 -12.80 6.47 11.02
CA LYS A 78 -12.82 5.08 10.58
C LYS A 78 -11.41 4.50 10.52
N LEU A 79 -10.44 5.26 10.02
CA LEU A 79 -9.05 4.82 10.00
C LEU A 79 -8.54 4.61 11.42
N SER A 80 -8.86 5.52 12.34
CA SER A 80 -8.46 5.41 13.74
C SER A 80 -9.00 4.14 14.40
N ARG A 81 -10.27 3.80 14.12
CA ARG A 81 -10.89 2.58 14.65
C ARG A 81 -10.23 1.30 14.12
N HIS A 82 -9.67 1.35 12.92
CA HIS A 82 -9.05 0.19 12.28
C HIS A 82 -7.53 0.30 12.21
N ALA A 83 -6.93 1.24 12.94
CA ALA A 83 -5.50 1.51 12.86
C ALA A 83 -4.65 0.26 13.17
N GLU A 84 -5.02 -0.49 14.21
CA GLU A 84 -4.29 -1.71 14.57
C GLU A 84 -4.37 -2.77 13.48
N ASP A 85 -5.54 -2.93 12.87
CA ASP A 85 -5.73 -3.90 11.78
C ASP A 85 -4.89 -3.52 10.57
N VAL A 86 -4.89 -2.24 10.21
CA VAL A 86 -4.08 -1.74 9.09
C VAL A 86 -2.60 -1.93 9.36
N GLN A 87 -2.15 -1.57 10.56
CA GLN A 87 -0.74 -1.72 10.94
C GLN A 87 -0.32 -3.20 10.91
N SER A 88 -1.14 -4.08 11.48
CA SER A 88 -0.86 -5.52 11.48
C SER A 88 -0.80 -6.10 10.07
N PHE A 89 -1.71 -5.66 9.19
CA PHE A 89 -1.71 -6.08 7.80
C PHE A 89 -0.42 -5.64 7.10
N LEU A 90 -0.02 -4.38 7.27
CA LEU A 90 1.17 -3.84 6.62
C LEU A 90 2.44 -4.55 7.09
N ILE A 91 2.55 -4.81 8.40
CA ILE A 91 3.68 -5.56 8.94
C ILE A 91 3.69 -6.98 8.40
N GLY A 92 2.53 -7.64 8.37
CA GLY A 92 2.40 -8.99 7.82
C GLY A 92 2.76 -9.05 6.34
N LEU A 93 2.29 -8.07 5.56
CA LEU A 93 2.65 -7.94 4.15
C LEU A 93 4.16 -7.81 3.98
N GLY A 94 4.79 -6.94 4.77
CA GLY A 94 6.23 -6.73 4.72
C GLY A 94 7.02 -7.98 5.07
N LYS A 95 6.63 -8.69 6.11
CA LYS A 95 7.29 -9.93 6.53
C LYS A 95 7.12 -11.04 5.49
N SER A 96 5.90 -11.23 5.01
CA SER A 96 5.59 -12.29 4.02
C SER A 96 6.27 -12.05 2.68
N THR A 97 6.50 -10.81 2.31
CA THR A 97 7.16 -10.45 1.04
C THR A 97 8.63 -10.11 1.22
N GLN A 98 9.17 -10.28 2.41
CA GLN A 98 10.58 -10.04 2.73
C GLN A 98 11.03 -8.62 2.34
N GLN A 99 10.28 -7.62 2.80
CA GLN A 99 10.60 -6.22 2.60
C GLN A 99 11.45 -5.69 3.74
N ALA A 100 12.29 -4.67 3.46
CA ALA A 100 12.95 -3.89 4.50
C ALA A 100 11.98 -2.92 5.15
N GLU A 101 11.07 -2.37 4.34
CA GLU A 101 10.02 -1.47 4.79
C GLU A 101 8.79 -1.58 3.89
N VAL A 102 7.64 -1.15 4.38
CA VAL A 102 6.39 -1.12 3.62
C VAL A 102 5.89 0.33 3.56
N GLY A 103 5.47 0.75 2.37
CA GLY A 103 4.97 2.11 2.16
C GLY A 103 3.45 2.17 2.12
N PHE A 104 2.91 3.24 2.68
CA PHE A 104 1.50 3.57 2.53
C PHE A 104 1.32 5.09 2.54
N GLU A 105 0.20 5.53 2.05
CA GLU A 105 -0.10 6.95 1.95
C GLU A 105 -1.47 7.21 2.55
N TYR A 106 -1.60 8.29 3.31
CA TYR A 106 -2.89 8.75 3.78
C TYR A 106 -2.96 10.26 3.71
N ASP A 107 -4.03 10.77 3.12
CA ASP A 107 -4.31 12.21 3.01
C ASP A 107 -3.14 12.98 2.37
N GLY A 108 -2.51 12.40 1.36
CA GLY A 108 -1.40 13.01 0.63
C GLY A 108 -0.05 12.92 1.32
N GLU A 109 0.05 12.26 2.46
CA GLU A 109 1.30 12.08 3.18
C GLU A 109 1.76 10.64 3.08
N PHE A 110 3.03 10.44 2.71
CA PHE A 110 3.61 9.11 2.53
C PHE A 110 4.34 8.67 3.80
N PHE A 111 4.04 7.44 4.23
CA PHE A 111 4.61 6.84 5.44
C PHE A 111 5.29 5.53 5.09
N THR A 112 6.31 5.17 5.87
CA THR A 112 6.91 3.84 5.79
C THR A 112 6.93 3.19 7.18
N ILE A 113 6.77 1.87 7.18
CA ILE A 113 6.91 1.06 8.39
C ILE A 113 8.12 0.15 8.18
N GLN A 114 9.07 0.21 9.10
CA GLN A 114 10.24 -0.68 9.08
C GLN A 114 9.83 -2.09 9.48
N ILE A 115 10.34 -3.08 8.74
CA ILE A 115 9.99 -4.48 8.96
C ILE A 115 11.11 -5.22 9.71
#